data_64cbe83e2bce9e8bf8dcfedfdfec9232
#
_entry.id   64cbe83e2bce9e8bf8dcfedfdfec9232
#
_cell.length_a   1.000
_cell.length_b   1.000
_cell.length_c   1.000
_cell.angle_alpha   90.00
_cell.angle_beta   90.00
_cell.angle_gamma   90.00
#
_symmetry.space_group_name_H-M   'P 1'
#
loop_
_entity.id
_entity.type
_entity.pdbx_description
1 polymer ?
#
loop_
_entity_poly.entity_id
_entity_poly.type
_entity_poly.pdbx_seq_one_letter_code
_entity_poly.pdbx_strand_id
1 'polypeptide(L)'
;MMKTRLFDHIDLRVKDIETGKFYAKFLPQLGFVREKFEPSPSPETGDDFHTFYSAGGDKPSEFFGLTLDKNHRPNGTRIAFWADTREKVDAIAKLVRAAGGKNLEGPEICQDYSPGYYGFFFEDPDGNKLEICCRQSPIVAE
;
A
#
# COMPACT_ATOMS: atom_id res chain seq x y z
N MET A 1 9.81 5.61 -27.13
CA MET A 1 8.57 4.90 -26.81
C MET A 1 8.17 5.17 -25.37
N MET A 2 6.94 5.54 -25.16
CA MET A 2 6.44 5.80 -23.82
C MET A 2 6.21 4.48 -23.09
N LYS A 3 6.70 4.41 -21.84
CA LYS A 3 6.42 3.28 -20.98
C LYS A 3 4.96 3.32 -20.53
N THR A 4 4.26 2.22 -20.69
CA THR A 4 2.89 2.13 -20.24
C THR A 4 2.83 2.01 -18.72
N ARG A 5 1.97 2.81 -18.11
CA ARG A 5 1.70 2.77 -16.68
C ARG A 5 0.28 2.27 -16.46
N LEU A 6 0.11 1.45 -15.44
CA LEU A 6 -1.19 0.87 -15.16
C LEU A 6 -2.14 1.89 -14.55
N PHE A 7 -1.67 2.62 -13.55
CA PHE A 7 -2.48 3.63 -12.86
C PHE A 7 -1.69 4.92 -12.69
N ASP A 8 -2.41 6.06 -12.67
CA ASP A 8 -1.81 7.33 -12.26
C ASP A 8 -1.78 7.42 -10.73
N HIS A 9 -2.91 7.17 -10.09
CA HIS A 9 -2.98 7.23 -8.63
C HIS A 9 -4.16 6.42 -8.12
N ILE A 10 -4.10 6.14 -6.84
CA ILE A 10 -5.19 5.52 -6.07
C ILE A 10 -5.45 6.43 -4.89
N ASP A 11 -6.72 6.74 -4.62
CA ASP A 11 -7.13 7.50 -3.46
C ASP A 11 -7.95 6.59 -2.56
N LEU A 12 -7.39 6.22 -1.43
CA LEU A 12 -8.04 5.33 -0.48
C LEU A 12 -8.65 6.13 0.65
N ARG A 13 -9.84 5.72 1.07
CA ARG A 13 -10.52 6.37 2.19
C ARG A 13 -10.18 5.66 3.50
N VAL A 14 -9.98 6.44 4.54
CA VAL A 14 -9.76 5.95 5.91
C VAL A 14 -10.72 6.65 6.85
N LYS A 15 -11.14 5.95 7.91
CA LYS A 15 -12.17 6.46 8.81
C LYS A 15 -11.65 7.46 9.83
N ASP A 16 -10.37 7.36 10.17
CA ASP A 16 -9.78 8.28 11.13
C ASP A 16 -8.29 8.47 10.89
N ILE A 17 -7.73 9.44 11.58
CA ILE A 17 -6.33 9.83 11.41
C ILE A 17 -5.37 8.72 11.84
N GLU A 18 -5.74 7.92 12.84
CA GLU A 18 -4.86 6.84 13.29
C GLU A 18 -4.66 5.80 12.20
N THR A 19 -5.71 5.51 11.43
CA THR A 19 -5.58 4.64 10.28
C THR A 19 -4.63 5.26 9.24
N GLY A 20 -4.73 6.57 9.03
CA GLY A 20 -3.80 7.25 8.14
C GLY A 20 -2.36 7.10 8.58
N LYS A 21 -2.09 7.20 9.88
CA LYS A 21 -0.75 7.04 10.44
C LYS A 21 -0.20 5.63 10.26
N PHE A 22 -1.05 4.64 10.20
CA PHE A 22 -0.64 3.27 9.94
C PHE A 22 0.16 3.17 8.64
N TYR A 23 -0.28 3.85 7.60
CA TYR A 23 0.38 3.82 6.29
C TYR A 23 1.77 4.44 6.33
N ALA A 24 1.97 5.45 7.17
CA ALA A 24 3.27 6.10 7.31
C ALA A 24 4.34 5.13 7.84
N LYS A 25 3.94 4.03 8.44
CA LYS A 25 4.88 3.08 9.05
C LYS A 25 5.45 2.09 8.06
N PHE A 26 4.79 1.83 6.94
CA PHE A 26 5.33 0.85 5.99
C PHE A 26 5.50 1.37 4.57
N LEU A 27 4.71 2.35 4.12
CA LEU A 27 4.84 2.85 2.75
C LEU A 27 6.24 3.35 2.41
N PRO A 28 6.94 4.07 3.31
CA PRO A 28 8.30 4.50 3.00
C PRO A 28 9.27 3.36 2.73
N GLN A 29 9.04 2.21 3.33
CA GLN A 29 9.88 1.02 3.12
C GLN A 29 9.74 0.44 1.73
N LEU A 30 8.66 0.78 1.03
CA LEU A 30 8.44 0.40 -0.36
C LEU A 30 8.98 1.44 -1.33
N GLY A 31 9.57 2.52 -0.84
CA GLY A 31 10.10 3.58 -1.66
C GLY A 31 9.16 4.75 -1.88
N PHE A 32 7.99 4.74 -1.26
CA PHE A 32 7.08 5.87 -1.34
C PHE A 32 7.59 7.02 -0.50
N VAL A 33 7.40 8.23 -1.00
CA VAL A 33 7.80 9.46 -0.33
C VAL A 33 6.56 10.28 -0.01
N ARG A 34 6.37 10.59 1.26
CA ARG A 34 5.25 11.44 1.65
C ARG A 34 5.47 12.85 1.13
N GLU A 35 4.53 13.33 0.35
CA GLU A 35 4.61 14.69 -0.16
C GLU A 35 4.20 15.67 0.93
N LYS A 36 4.90 16.79 0.97
CA LYS A 36 4.58 17.87 1.89
C LYS A 36 3.54 18.76 1.24
N PHE A 37 2.39 18.87 1.85
CA PHE A 37 1.42 19.87 1.47
C PHE A 37 0.64 20.27 2.70
N GLU A 38 0.07 21.45 2.64
CA GLU A 38 -0.67 21.97 3.78
C GLU A 38 -1.90 21.12 4.04
N PRO A 39 -2.17 20.77 5.29
CA PRO A 39 -3.41 20.10 5.60
C PRO A 39 -4.57 20.95 5.14
N SER A 40 -5.42 20.39 4.33
CA SER A 40 -6.61 21.07 3.89
C SER A 40 -7.76 20.07 3.91
N PRO A 41 -8.98 20.55 4.15
CA PRO A 41 -10.14 19.67 4.08
C PRO A 41 -10.24 19.04 2.71
N SER A 42 -10.60 17.76 2.67
CA SER A 42 -10.90 17.11 1.41
C SER A 42 -12.11 17.79 0.78
N PRO A 43 -12.03 18.21 -0.48
CA PRO A 43 -13.19 18.81 -1.14
C PRO A 43 -14.34 17.83 -1.33
N GLU A 44 -14.06 16.53 -1.20
CA GLU A 44 -15.07 15.49 -1.42
C GLU A 44 -15.78 15.11 -0.14
N THR A 45 -15.04 15.02 0.98
CA THR A 45 -15.61 14.57 2.25
C THR A 45 -15.79 15.70 3.26
N GLY A 46 -15.06 16.81 3.08
CA GLY A 46 -15.06 17.91 4.04
C GLY A 46 -14.24 17.64 5.30
N ASP A 47 -13.61 16.47 5.40
CA ASP A 47 -12.82 16.12 6.57
C ASP A 47 -11.39 16.66 6.45
N ASP A 48 -10.73 16.85 7.58
CA ASP A 48 -9.49 17.64 7.67
C ASP A 48 -8.21 16.86 7.41
N PHE A 49 -8.28 15.68 6.83
CA PHE A 49 -7.09 14.89 6.57
C PHE A 49 -7.04 14.45 5.12
N HIS A 50 -5.99 14.87 4.46
CA HIS A 50 -5.71 14.45 3.10
C HIS A 50 -4.19 14.44 2.92
N THR A 51 -3.63 13.33 2.49
CA THR A 51 -2.20 13.21 2.24
C THR A 51 -1.96 12.25 1.09
N PHE A 52 -0.78 12.33 0.49
CA PHE A 52 -0.41 11.35 -0.52
C PHE A 52 1.08 11.04 -0.47
N TYR A 53 1.40 9.87 -1.02
CA TYR A 53 2.75 9.34 -1.11
C TYR A 53 3.08 9.11 -2.56
N SER A 54 4.14 9.77 -3.05
CA SER A 54 4.59 9.58 -4.43
C SER A 54 5.49 8.37 -4.53
N ALA A 55 5.36 7.62 -5.60
CA ALA A 55 6.31 6.58 -5.91
C ALA A 55 7.65 7.23 -6.24
N GLY A 56 8.74 6.54 -5.95
CA GLY A 56 10.06 7.05 -6.28
C GLY A 56 10.33 7.00 -7.78
N GLY A 57 11.45 7.56 -8.18
CA GLY A 57 11.90 7.50 -9.56
C GLY A 57 11.56 8.74 -10.37
N ASP A 58 11.36 8.53 -11.67
CA ASP A 58 11.15 9.64 -12.60
C ASP A 58 9.86 10.42 -12.31
N LYS A 59 9.93 11.72 -12.49
CA LYS A 59 8.78 12.60 -12.31
C LYS A 59 8.11 12.89 -13.63
N PRO A 60 6.77 13.02 -13.68
CA PRO A 60 5.85 12.75 -12.58
C PRO A 60 5.73 11.26 -12.31
N SER A 61 5.51 10.91 -11.06
CA SER A 61 5.38 9.51 -10.67
C SER A 61 3.96 9.22 -10.20
N GLU A 62 3.63 7.93 -10.13
CA GLU A 62 2.36 7.48 -9.57
C GLU A 62 2.30 7.86 -8.09
N PHE A 63 1.08 8.00 -7.56
CA PHE A 63 0.96 8.28 -6.15
C PHE A 63 -0.21 7.53 -5.50
N PHE A 64 -0.13 7.42 -4.19
CA PHE A 64 -1.12 6.75 -3.37
C PHE A 64 -1.62 7.76 -2.34
N GLY A 65 -2.90 8.09 -2.43
CA GLY A 65 -3.52 9.10 -1.56
C GLY A 65 -4.36 8.48 -0.47
N LEU A 66 -4.44 9.18 0.64
CA LEU A 66 -5.29 8.82 1.77
C LEU A 66 -6.17 10.01 2.10
N THR A 67 -7.47 9.80 2.11
CA THR A 67 -8.44 10.85 2.43
C THR A 67 -9.32 10.39 3.58
N LEU A 68 -9.47 11.24 4.57
CA LEU A 68 -10.34 10.95 5.70
C LEU A 68 -11.80 10.99 5.28
N ASP A 69 -12.53 9.95 5.62
CA ASP A 69 -13.96 9.84 5.35
C ASP A 69 -14.59 9.00 6.47
N LYS A 70 -15.21 9.67 7.41
CA LYS A 70 -15.78 9.02 8.59
C LYS A 70 -16.84 7.98 8.24
N ASN A 71 -17.44 8.09 7.07
CA ASN A 71 -18.51 7.21 6.64
C ASN A 71 -18.00 6.07 5.75
N HIS A 72 -16.70 5.98 5.55
CA HIS A 72 -16.12 4.94 4.69
C HIS A 72 -16.45 3.54 5.21
N ARG A 73 -16.82 2.66 4.28
CA ARG A 73 -17.05 1.24 4.56
C ARG A 73 -16.15 0.42 3.65
N PRO A 74 -15.16 -0.28 4.21
CA PRO A 74 -14.32 -1.16 3.40
C PRO A 74 -15.14 -2.24 2.71
N ASN A 75 -14.64 -2.70 1.58
CA ASN A 75 -15.29 -3.76 0.80
C ASN A 75 -14.24 -4.79 0.39
N GLY A 76 -14.55 -5.59 -0.62
CA GLY A 76 -13.65 -6.64 -1.07
C GLY A 76 -12.49 -6.20 -1.94
N THR A 77 -12.43 -4.91 -2.29
CA THR A 77 -11.31 -4.39 -3.09
C THR A 77 -10.01 -4.57 -2.34
N ARG A 78 -8.98 -5.09 -3.02
CA ARG A 78 -7.66 -5.30 -2.44
C ARG A 78 -6.63 -4.53 -3.25
N ILE A 79 -5.75 -3.83 -2.56
CA ILE A 79 -4.64 -3.10 -3.17
C ILE A 79 -3.35 -3.82 -2.85
N ALA A 80 -2.63 -4.25 -3.89
CA ALA A 80 -1.37 -4.97 -3.72
C ALA A 80 -0.22 -4.07 -4.14
N PHE A 81 0.78 -3.98 -3.29
CA PHE A 81 1.99 -3.21 -3.55
C PHE A 81 3.13 -4.14 -3.93
N TRP A 82 3.95 -3.72 -4.89
CA TRP A 82 5.15 -4.46 -5.27
C TRP A 82 6.22 -4.34 -4.21
N ALA A 83 6.91 -5.44 -3.95
CA ALA A 83 8.18 -5.43 -3.25
C ALA A 83 9.23 -6.06 -4.16
N ASP A 84 10.45 -5.59 -4.07
CA ASP A 84 11.53 -6.05 -4.94
C ASP A 84 11.95 -7.48 -4.66
N THR A 85 11.96 -7.87 -3.40
CA THR A 85 12.48 -9.16 -2.96
C THR A 85 11.56 -9.77 -1.91
N ARG A 86 11.72 -11.07 -1.69
CA ARG A 86 10.99 -11.75 -0.62
C ARG A 86 11.39 -11.26 0.74
N GLU A 87 12.67 -10.91 0.92
CA GLU A 87 13.16 -10.34 2.17
C GLU A 87 12.46 -9.03 2.48
N LYS A 88 12.18 -8.23 1.47
CA LYS A 88 11.44 -6.97 1.66
C LYS A 88 10.01 -7.24 2.10
N VAL A 89 9.35 -8.24 1.52
CA VAL A 89 8.00 -8.63 1.94
C VAL A 89 8.03 -9.02 3.41
N ASP A 90 9.01 -9.84 3.83
CA ASP A 90 9.14 -10.26 5.22
C ASP A 90 9.34 -9.08 6.17
N ALA A 91 10.20 -8.13 5.76
CA ALA A 91 10.49 -6.96 6.59
C ALA A 91 9.24 -6.09 6.77
N ILE A 92 8.50 -5.87 5.69
CA ILE A 92 7.28 -5.07 5.75
C ILE A 92 6.20 -5.77 6.57
N ALA A 93 6.11 -7.10 6.47
CA ALA A 93 5.16 -7.85 7.29
C ALA A 93 5.40 -7.60 8.79
N LYS A 94 6.66 -7.53 9.21
CA LYS A 94 6.98 -7.22 10.61
C LYS A 94 6.54 -5.82 11.00
N LEU A 95 6.74 -4.84 10.11
CA LEU A 95 6.31 -3.46 10.36
C LEU A 95 4.79 -3.36 10.47
N VAL A 96 4.08 -4.03 9.57
CA VAL A 96 2.62 -4.02 9.54
C VAL A 96 2.07 -4.65 10.83
N ARG A 97 2.65 -5.77 11.24
CA ARG A 97 2.24 -6.44 12.47
C ARG A 97 2.43 -5.52 13.68
N ALA A 98 3.59 -4.87 13.77
CA ALA A 98 3.88 -3.95 14.87
C ALA A 98 3.00 -2.71 14.83
N ALA A 99 2.56 -2.31 13.65
CA ALA A 99 1.75 -1.11 13.47
C ALA A 99 0.25 -1.33 13.70
N GLY A 100 -0.17 -2.57 13.91
CA GLY A 100 -1.58 -2.87 14.19
C GLY A 100 -2.39 -3.33 12.98
N GLY A 101 -1.73 -3.85 11.96
CA GLY A 101 -2.43 -4.49 10.85
C GLY A 101 -3.31 -5.63 11.34
N LYS A 102 -4.42 -5.86 10.65
CA LYS A 102 -5.40 -6.87 11.04
C LYS A 102 -5.47 -8.00 10.02
N ASN A 103 -5.96 -9.14 10.48
CA ASN A 103 -6.23 -10.32 9.64
C ASN A 103 -5.04 -10.68 8.76
N LEU A 104 -3.88 -10.84 9.41
CA LEU A 104 -2.62 -11.10 8.74
C LEU A 104 -2.56 -12.52 8.20
N GLU A 105 -2.13 -12.69 6.94
CA GLU A 105 -1.90 -13.98 6.32
C GLU A 105 -0.55 -13.97 5.60
N GLY A 106 0.28 -14.97 5.89
CA GLY A 106 1.59 -15.09 5.29
C GLY A 106 2.66 -14.31 6.06
N PRO A 107 3.78 -13.97 5.43
CA PRO A 107 4.11 -14.17 4.01
C PRO A 107 4.19 -15.63 3.59
N GLU A 108 3.75 -15.90 2.36
CA GLU A 108 3.73 -17.28 1.86
C GLU A 108 3.82 -17.32 0.34
N ILE A 109 4.25 -18.47 -0.17
CA ILE A 109 4.26 -18.71 -1.61
C ILE A 109 2.84 -19.00 -2.05
N CYS A 110 2.38 -18.27 -3.08
CA CYS A 110 1.04 -18.41 -3.63
C CYS A 110 1.13 -18.89 -5.08
N GLN A 111 1.42 -20.16 -5.27
CA GLN A 111 1.60 -20.75 -6.60
C GLN A 111 0.33 -20.63 -7.46
N ASP A 112 -0.82 -20.63 -6.82
CA ASP A 112 -2.09 -20.48 -7.53
C ASP A 112 -2.22 -19.14 -8.25
N TYR A 113 -1.53 -18.13 -7.79
CA TYR A 113 -1.56 -16.80 -8.40
C TYR A 113 -0.62 -16.74 -9.59
N SER A 114 0.61 -17.14 -9.38
CA SER A 114 1.60 -17.30 -10.45
C SER A 114 2.83 -17.98 -9.86
N PRO A 115 3.66 -18.62 -10.72
CA PRO A 115 4.90 -19.23 -10.22
C PRO A 115 5.78 -18.19 -9.54
N GLY A 116 6.25 -18.51 -8.35
CA GLY A 116 7.12 -17.64 -7.60
C GLY A 116 6.45 -16.45 -6.93
N TYR A 117 5.13 -16.41 -6.91
CA TYR A 117 4.39 -15.35 -6.25
C TYR A 117 4.53 -15.52 -4.73
N TYR A 118 5.02 -14.47 -4.06
CA TYR A 118 5.24 -14.47 -2.63
C TYR A 118 4.45 -13.30 -2.05
N GLY A 119 3.47 -13.56 -1.21
CA GLY A 119 2.54 -12.54 -0.77
C GLY A 119 2.30 -12.50 0.71
N PHE A 120 2.02 -11.32 1.20
CA PHE A 120 1.59 -11.04 2.55
C PHE A 120 0.29 -10.24 2.48
N PHE A 121 -0.75 -10.77 3.11
CA PHE A 121 -2.09 -10.20 3.05
C PHE A 121 -2.48 -9.65 4.41
N PHE A 122 -3.10 -8.48 4.43
CA PHE A 122 -3.49 -7.86 5.69
C PHE A 122 -4.59 -6.85 5.45
N GLU A 123 -5.10 -6.32 6.55
CA GLU A 123 -6.05 -5.21 6.50
C GLU A 123 -5.49 -4.07 7.32
N ASP A 124 -5.81 -2.83 6.91
CA ASP A 124 -5.50 -1.69 7.75
C ASP A 124 -6.44 -1.69 8.97
N PRO A 125 -6.24 -0.82 9.96
CA PRO A 125 -7.11 -0.81 11.14
C PRO A 125 -8.59 -0.62 10.86
N ASP A 126 -8.96 -0.03 9.72
CA ASP A 126 -10.36 0.14 9.34
C ASP A 126 -10.94 -1.06 8.61
N GLY A 127 -10.09 -1.97 8.12
CA GLY A 127 -10.52 -3.14 7.37
C GLY A 127 -10.33 -3.04 5.87
N ASN A 128 -9.66 -2.00 5.37
CA ASN A 128 -9.29 -1.97 3.96
C ASN A 128 -8.29 -3.07 3.66
N LYS A 129 -8.50 -3.81 2.58
CA LYS A 129 -7.69 -4.99 2.24
C LYS A 129 -6.46 -4.60 1.45
N LEU A 130 -5.31 -5.04 1.94
CA LEU A 130 -4.03 -4.70 1.36
C LEU A 130 -3.18 -5.95 1.19
N GLU A 131 -2.13 -5.81 0.39
CA GLU A 131 -1.20 -6.91 0.13
C GLU A 131 0.16 -6.34 -0.21
N ILE A 132 1.22 -7.04 0.20
CA ILE A 132 2.57 -6.79 -0.27
C ILE A 132 3.01 -8.04 -1.02
N CYS A 133 3.45 -7.90 -2.26
CA CYS A 133 3.80 -9.08 -3.05
C CYS A 133 5.10 -8.91 -3.82
N CYS A 134 5.75 -10.03 -4.05
CA CYS A 134 6.94 -10.13 -4.86
C CYS A 134 6.73 -11.28 -5.84
N ARG A 135 6.98 -11.00 -7.12
CA ARG A 135 6.87 -12.03 -8.16
C ARG A 135 8.23 -12.52 -8.63
N GLN A 136 9.28 -12.10 -7.94
CA GLN A 136 10.61 -12.50 -8.32
C GLN A 136 10.75 -14.01 -8.13
N SER A 137 10.98 -14.71 -9.21
CA SER A 137 11.20 -16.15 -9.13
C SER A 137 12.52 -16.41 -8.42
N PRO A 138 12.55 -17.35 -7.47
CA PRO A 138 13.82 -17.76 -6.86
C PRO A 138 14.67 -18.57 -7.82
N ILE A 139 14.08 -19.01 -8.92
CA ILE A 139 14.81 -19.80 -9.90
C ILE A 139 15.39 -18.84 -10.93
N VAL A 140 16.66 -18.64 -10.85
CA VAL A 140 17.38 -17.94 -11.91
C VAL A 140 17.85 -19.04 -12.84
N ALA A 141 17.05 -19.27 -13.86
CA ALA A 141 17.42 -20.28 -14.84
C ALA A 141 18.67 -19.86 -15.57
N GLU A 142 19.51 -20.82 -15.83
CA GLU A 142 20.73 -20.65 -16.62
C GLU A 142 21.50 -19.40 -16.29
#